data_4a0e5fbef72cec769f4eecd63a4e6c2e
#
_entry.id   4a0e5fbef72cec769f4eecd63a4e6c2e
#
_cell.length_a   1.000
_cell.length_b   1.000
_cell.length_c   1.000
_cell.angle_alpha   90.00
_cell.angle_beta   90.00
_cell.angle_gamma   90.00
#
_symmetry.space_group_name_H-M   'P 1'
#
loop_
_entity.id
_entity.type
_entity.pdbx_description
1 polymer ?
#
loop_
_entity_poly.entity_id
_entity_poly.type
_entity_poly.pdbx_seq_one_letter_code
_entity_poly.pdbx_strand_id
1 'polypeptide(L)'
;MQGATLGAAGDVLAQAIEESPSMSTSRAVRAAAIGGFWSAVLVPAVYRLLDGMWPGTSGRAVVFKSLSDIALLGTFGNAASMGLRGTSSTDVCAAMPGVLVNEMRVWLPYNLFAFSLIPAHIRPTTTVLLTFGWSTYISHTAHNSR
;
A
#
# COMPACT_ATOMS: atom_id res chain seq x y z
N MET A 1 9.45 -8.52 -9.15
CA MET A 1 9.35 -9.74 -8.32
C MET A 1 9.14 -9.42 -6.82
N GLN A 2 9.81 -8.42 -6.23
CA GLN A 2 9.70 -8.09 -4.79
C GLN A 2 8.24 -7.87 -4.31
N GLY A 3 7.42 -7.10 -5.03
CA GLY A 3 6.05 -6.84 -4.61
C GLY A 3 5.14 -8.06 -4.54
N ALA A 4 5.31 -9.03 -5.44
CA ALA A 4 4.57 -10.29 -5.39
C ALA A 4 4.96 -11.11 -4.16
N THR A 5 6.27 -11.20 -3.87
CA THR A 5 6.79 -11.90 -2.69
C THR A 5 6.30 -11.24 -1.40
N LEU A 6 6.37 -9.90 -1.32
CA LEU A 6 5.89 -9.15 -0.16
C LEU A 6 4.37 -9.27 0.03
N GLY A 7 3.62 -9.27 -1.06
CA GLY A 7 2.16 -9.47 -1.03
C GLY A 7 1.79 -10.85 -0.47
N ALA A 8 2.43 -11.91 -0.98
CA ALA A 8 2.21 -13.26 -0.48
C ALA A 8 2.63 -13.42 0.97
N ALA A 9 3.84 -12.97 1.34
CA ALA A 9 4.37 -13.09 2.69
C ALA A 9 3.52 -12.29 3.70
N GLY A 10 3.06 -11.09 3.32
CA GLY A 10 2.17 -10.27 4.15
C GLY A 10 0.82 -10.95 4.40
N ASP A 11 0.24 -11.62 3.39
CA ASP A 11 -1.02 -12.36 3.58
C ASP A 11 -0.82 -13.63 4.42
N VAL A 12 0.28 -14.35 4.25
CA VAL A 12 0.62 -15.51 5.09
C VAL A 12 0.75 -15.08 6.56
N LEU A 13 1.41 -13.95 6.83
CA LEU A 13 1.52 -13.42 8.18
C LEU A 13 0.16 -12.96 8.73
N ALA A 14 -0.69 -12.33 7.90
CA ALA A 14 -2.05 -11.98 8.30
C ALA A 14 -2.86 -13.22 8.68
N GLN A 15 -2.81 -14.28 7.89
CA GLN A 15 -3.47 -15.55 8.21
C GLN A 15 -2.97 -16.19 9.50
N ALA A 16 -1.68 -16.06 9.80
CA ALA A 16 -1.10 -16.53 11.06
C ALA A 16 -1.60 -15.71 12.26
N ILE A 17 -1.71 -14.39 12.12
CA ILE A 17 -2.27 -13.50 13.16
C ILE A 17 -3.77 -13.77 13.40
N GLU A 18 -4.51 -14.13 12.35
CA GLU A 18 -5.94 -14.47 12.42
C GLU A 18 -6.19 -15.85 13.03
N GLU A 19 -5.14 -16.59 13.39
CA GLU A 19 -5.22 -17.99 13.88
C GLU A 19 -6.07 -18.89 12.97
N SER A 20 -5.96 -18.66 11.65
CA SER A 20 -6.73 -19.40 10.65
C SER A 20 -6.45 -20.91 10.74
N PRO A 21 -7.48 -21.78 10.84
CA PRO A 21 -7.31 -23.23 11.03
C PRO A 21 -6.61 -23.91 9.86
N SER A 22 -6.60 -23.27 8.68
CA SER A 22 -5.82 -23.71 7.52
C SER A 22 -5.34 -22.53 6.69
N MET A 23 -4.09 -22.58 6.25
CA MET A 23 -3.50 -21.57 5.36
C MET A 23 -4.15 -21.61 3.98
N SER A 24 -4.73 -20.50 3.55
CA SER A 24 -5.36 -20.40 2.23
C SER A 24 -4.35 -19.95 1.17
N THR A 25 -3.89 -20.90 0.37
CA THR A 25 -2.99 -20.64 -0.76
C THR A 25 -3.61 -19.68 -1.78
N SER A 26 -4.93 -19.73 -1.98
CA SER A 26 -5.62 -18.83 -2.93
C SER A 26 -5.57 -17.38 -2.48
N ARG A 27 -5.65 -17.11 -1.17
CA ARG A 27 -5.44 -15.76 -0.60
C ARG A 27 -4.01 -15.28 -0.88
N ALA A 28 -3.01 -16.09 -0.57
CA ALA A 28 -1.61 -15.75 -0.78
C ALA A 28 -1.27 -15.48 -2.25
N VAL A 29 -1.79 -16.29 -3.18
CA VAL A 29 -1.62 -16.09 -4.63
C VAL A 29 -2.27 -14.77 -5.08
N ARG A 30 -3.47 -14.47 -4.61
CA ARG A 30 -4.17 -13.21 -4.90
C ARG A 30 -3.39 -12.02 -4.36
N ALA A 31 -2.92 -12.10 -3.13
CA ALA A 31 -2.09 -11.06 -2.51
C ALA A 31 -0.76 -10.86 -3.25
N ALA A 32 -0.15 -11.94 -3.75
CA ALA A 32 1.04 -11.87 -4.61
C ALA A 32 0.76 -11.13 -5.92
N ALA A 33 -0.35 -11.45 -6.58
CA ALA A 33 -0.74 -10.79 -7.84
C ALA A 33 -1.00 -9.29 -7.65
N ILE A 34 -1.74 -8.94 -6.58
CA ILE A 34 -2.00 -7.53 -6.21
C ILE A 34 -0.68 -6.82 -5.92
N GLY A 35 0.16 -7.35 -5.02
CA GLY A 35 1.45 -6.75 -4.65
C GLY A 35 2.41 -6.62 -5.84
N GLY A 36 2.40 -7.60 -6.74
CA GLY A 36 3.16 -7.56 -8.00
C GLY A 36 2.72 -6.42 -8.91
N PHE A 37 1.41 -6.29 -9.14
CA PHE A 37 0.84 -5.22 -9.95
C PHE A 37 1.12 -3.83 -9.35
N TRP A 38 0.89 -3.66 -8.04
CA TRP A 38 1.19 -2.42 -7.33
C TRP A 38 2.65 -1.99 -7.52
N SER A 39 3.58 -2.89 -7.22
CA SER A 39 5.01 -2.57 -7.24
C SER A 39 5.58 -2.38 -8.64
N ALA A 40 5.09 -3.13 -9.62
CA ALA A 40 5.65 -3.09 -10.97
C ALA A 40 5.03 -1.99 -11.84
N VAL A 41 3.76 -1.64 -11.60
CA VAL A 41 3.00 -0.77 -12.49
C VAL A 41 2.50 0.48 -11.78
N LEU A 42 1.68 0.31 -10.74
CA LEU A 42 0.92 1.42 -10.18
C LEU A 42 1.79 2.42 -9.41
N VAL A 43 2.59 1.95 -8.46
CA VAL A 43 3.44 2.82 -7.64
C VAL A 43 4.45 3.59 -8.49
N PRO A 44 5.19 2.97 -9.43
CA PRO A 44 6.07 3.72 -10.33
C PRO A 44 5.34 4.72 -11.23
N ALA A 45 4.13 4.39 -11.69
CA ALA A 45 3.32 5.30 -12.50
C ALA A 45 2.87 6.53 -11.71
N VAL A 46 2.37 6.32 -10.48
CA VAL A 46 1.97 7.40 -9.58
C VAL A 46 3.16 8.29 -9.23
N TYR A 47 4.32 7.71 -8.87
CA TYR A 47 5.50 8.52 -8.54
C TYR A 47 6.00 9.36 -9.72
N ARG A 48 5.97 8.84 -10.95
CA ARG A 48 6.29 9.65 -12.15
C ARG A 48 5.28 10.77 -12.37
N LEU A 49 3.99 10.49 -12.18
CA LEU A 49 2.94 11.50 -12.25
C LEU A 49 3.17 12.61 -11.24
N LEU A 50 3.43 12.26 -9.97
CA LEU A 50 3.66 13.23 -8.90
C LEU A 50 4.93 14.07 -9.12
N ASP A 51 6.01 13.44 -9.60
CA ASP A 51 7.24 14.15 -9.94
C ASP A 51 7.05 15.09 -11.15
N GLY A 52 6.17 14.75 -12.09
CA GLY A 52 5.78 15.61 -13.21
C GLY A 52 4.89 16.78 -12.79
N MET A 53 3.92 16.55 -11.90
CA MET A 53 2.99 17.58 -11.41
C MET A 53 3.67 18.56 -10.45
N TRP A 54 4.56 18.08 -9.61
CA TRP A 54 5.24 18.83 -8.56
C TRP A 54 6.77 18.68 -8.67
N PRO A 55 7.43 19.27 -9.69
CA PRO A 55 8.86 19.05 -9.92
C PRO A 55 9.73 19.57 -8.77
N GLY A 56 10.86 18.90 -8.55
CA GLY A 56 11.86 19.27 -7.56
C GLY A 56 11.55 18.77 -6.14
N THR A 57 12.33 19.27 -5.19
CA THR A 57 12.34 18.86 -3.77
C THR A 57 12.10 20.03 -2.82
N SER A 58 11.49 21.12 -3.30
CA SER A 58 11.09 22.22 -2.40
C SER A 58 10.06 21.71 -1.37
N GLY A 59 10.07 22.28 -0.17
CA GLY A 59 9.16 21.87 0.89
C GLY A 59 7.69 21.82 0.45
N ARG A 60 7.26 22.82 -0.37
CA ARG A 60 5.91 22.83 -0.96
C ARG A 60 5.66 21.65 -1.91
N ALA A 61 6.60 21.38 -2.82
CA ALA A 61 6.48 20.25 -3.75
C ALA A 61 6.43 18.91 -3.00
N VAL A 62 7.27 18.74 -1.98
CA VAL A 62 7.29 17.53 -1.14
C VAL A 62 5.95 17.32 -0.43
N VAL A 63 5.39 18.35 0.18
CA VAL A 63 4.10 18.27 0.87
C VAL A 63 2.98 17.90 -0.12
N PHE A 64 2.91 18.56 -1.28
CA PHE A 64 1.90 18.25 -2.28
C PHE A 64 2.04 16.84 -2.86
N LYS A 65 3.27 16.37 -3.13
CA LYS A 65 3.52 14.98 -3.53
C LYS A 65 3.01 14.01 -2.47
N SER A 66 3.38 14.22 -1.21
CA SER A 66 2.99 13.32 -0.12
C SER A 66 1.48 13.26 0.09
N LEU A 67 0.79 14.40 0.05
CA LEU A 67 -0.67 14.43 0.16
C LEU A 67 -1.37 13.83 -1.06
N SER A 68 -0.85 14.07 -2.26
CA SER A 68 -1.38 13.47 -3.49
C SER A 68 -1.17 11.95 -3.53
N ASP A 69 -0.04 11.46 -3.04
CA ASP A 69 0.23 10.03 -2.90
C ASP A 69 -0.79 9.36 -1.96
N ILE A 70 -1.03 9.95 -0.79
CA ILE A 70 -2.05 9.46 0.15
C ILE A 70 -3.45 9.51 -0.46
N ALA A 71 -3.80 10.56 -1.20
CA ALA A 71 -5.08 10.64 -1.87
C ALA A 71 -5.24 9.55 -2.95
N LEU A 72 -4.20 9.27 -3.72
CA LEU A 72 -4.24 8.30 -4.81
C LEU A 72 -4.05 6.86 -4.31
N LEU A 73 -2.93 6.57 -3.65
CA LEU A 73 -2.59 5.21 -3.21
C LEU A 73 -3.24 4.89 -1.87
N GLY A 74 -3.25 5.82 -0.92
CA GLY A 74 -3.85 5.64 0.40
C GLY A 74 -5.36 5.49 0.35
N THR A 75 -6.06 6.24 -0.50
CA THR A 75 -7.53 6.14 -0.60
C THR A 75 -7.94 5.13 -1.66
N PHE A 76 -7.73 5.47 -2.94
CA PHE A 76 -8.21 4.61 -4.04
C PHE A 76 -7.42 3.30 -4.12
N GLY A 77 -6.12 3.32 -3.86
CA GLY A 77 -5.27 2.14 -3.90
C GLY A 77 -5.66 1.12 -2.83
N ASN A 78 -5.82 1.54 -1.57
CA ASN A 78 -6.22 0.64 -0.50
C ASN A 78 -7.65 0.12 -0.69
N ALA A 79 -8.62 0.96 -1.07
CA ALA A 79 -9.98 0.55 -1.36
C ALA A 79 -10.02 -0.52 -2.48
N ALA A 80 -9.29 -0.30 -3.59
CA ALA A 80 -9.18 -1.27 -4.67
C ALA A 80 -8.49 -2.56 -4.20
N SER A 81 -7.43 -2.45 -3.41
CA SER A 81 -6.71 -3.60 -2.87
C SER A 81 -7.59 -4.48 -1.97
N MET A 82 -8.42 -3.88 -1.12
CA MET A 82 -9.40 -4.58 -0.27
C MET A 82 -10.49 -5.25 -1.13
N GLY A 83 -11.06 -4.54 -2.09
CA GLY A 83 -12.06 -5.07 -3.01
C GLY A 83 -11.52 -6.26 -3.83
N LEU A 84 -10.29 -6.17 -4.34
CA LEU A 84 -9.61 -7.27 -5.02
C LEU A 84 -9.35 -8.48 -4.12
N ARG A 85 -9.29 -8.29 -2.80
CA ARG A 85 -9.22 -9.37 -1.80
C ARG A 85 -10.59 -9.98 -1.46
N GLY A 86 -11.65 -9.45 -2.02
CA GLY A 86 -13.02 -9.96 -1.88
C GLY A 86 -13.81 -9.30 -0.73
N THR A 87 -13.36 -8.15 -0.23
CA THR A 87 -14.13 -7.34 0.72
C THR A 87 -15.28 -6.66 -0.02
N SER A 88 -16.49 -6.66 0.56
CA SER A 88 -17.64 -5.97 -0.03
C SER A 88 -17.43 -4.45 -0.04
N SER A 89 -18.08 -3.73 -0.95
CA SER A 89 -17.98 -2.27 -1.02
C SER A 89 -18.44 -1.59 0.28
N THR A 90 -19.45 -2.12 0.94
CA THR A 90 -19.94 -1.62 2.23
C THR A 90 -18.87 -1.74 3.31
N ASP A 91 -18.23 -2.92 3.39
CA ASP A 91 -17.18 -3.18 4.39
C ASP A 91 -15.92 -2.36 4.09
N VAL A 92 -15.57 -2.19 2.81
CA VAL A 92 -14.49 -1.28 2.39
C VAL A 92 -14.77 0.12 2.89
N CYS A 93 -15.98 0.67 2.64
CA CYS A 93 -16.36 2.00 3.10
C CYS A 93 -16.30 2.13 4.63
N ALA A 94 -16.72 1.11 5.36
CA ALA A 94 -16.68 1.10 6.82
C ALA A 94 -15.24 1.07 7.38
N ALA A 95 -14.33 0.33 6.74
CA ALA A 95 -12.94 0.19 7.17
C ALA A 95 -12.06 1.39 6.76
N MET A 96 -12.38 2.09 5.67
CA MET A 96 -11.53 3.14 5.09
C MET A 96 -11.13 4.26 6.05
N PRO A 97 -11.99 4.79 6.95
CA PRO A 97 -11.55 5.82 7.90
C PRO A 97 -10.37 5.37 8.77
N GLY A 98 -10.42 4.13 9.29
CA GLY A 98 -9.32 3.55 10.07
C GLY A 98 -8.06 3.31 9.23
N VAL A 99 -8.24 2.82 8.00
CA VAL A 99 -7.14 2.63 7.04
C VAL A 99 -6.45 3.95 6.74
N LEU A 100 -7.20 5.03 6.48
CA LEU A 100 -6.64 6.34 6.19
C LEU A 100 -5.89 6.96 7.37
N VAL A 101 -6.38 6.79 8.59
CA VAL A 101 -5.67 7.25 9.79
C VAL A 101 -4.32 6.54 9.91
N ASN A 102 -4.27 5.23 9.69
CA ASN A 102 -3.02 4.47 9.73
C ASN A 102 -2.11 4.78 8.52
N GLU A 103 -2.68 5.01 7.34
CA GLU A 103 -1.96 5.51 6.16
C GLU A 103 -1.23 6.81 6.48
N MET A 104 -1.93 7.79 7.05
CA MET A 104 -1.33 9.05 7.45
C MET A 104 -0.21 8.88 8.48
N ARG A 105 -0.36 7.97 9.44
CA ARG A 105 0.66 7.72 10.47
C ARG A 105 1.92 7.07 9.94
N VAL A 106 1.81 6.20 8.95
CA VAL A 106 2.92 5.41 8.41
C VAL A 106 3.52 6.07 7.17
N TRP A 107 2.67 6.35 6.18
CA TRP A 107 3.14 6.77 4.87
C TRP A 107 3.41 8.27 4.75
N LEU A 108 2.70 9.13 5.50
CA LEU A 108 2.98 10.56 5.43
C LEU A 108 4.41 10.90 5.91
N PRO A 109 4.89 10.45 7.08
CA PRO A 109 6.27 10.68 7.49
C PRO A 109 7.29 10.09 6.51
N TYR A 110 7.02 8.86 6.04
CA TYR A 110 7.87 8.22 5.05
C TYR A 110 7.92 9.02 3.73
N ASN A 111 6.78 9.44 3.20
CA ASN A 111 6.70 10.19 1.95
C ASN A 111 7.39 11.55 2.05
N LEU A 112 7.21 12.27 3.16
CA LEU A 112 7.93 13.52 3.41
C LEU A 112 9.45 13.30 3.37
N PHE A 113 9.95 12.25 4.00
CA PHE A 113 11.36 11.87 3.96
C PHE A 113 11.78 11.44 2.55
N ALA A 114 11.03 10.54 1.92
CA ALA A 114 11.36 9.95 0.63
C ALA A 114 11.38 10.98 -0.52
N PHE A 115 10.39 11.86 -0.58
CA PHE A 115 10.35 12.91 -1.61
C PHE A 115 11.36 14.04 -1.37
N SER A 116 11.84 14.22 -0.13
CA SER A 116 12.86 15.22 0.19
C SER A 116 14.27 14.74 -0.13
N LEU A 117 14.61 13.49 0.25
CA LEU A 117 15.98 13.04 0.37
C LEU A 117 16.32 11.85 -0.54
N ILE A 118 15.32 11.03 -0.92
CA ILE A 118 15.57 9.81 -1.68
C ILE A 118 15.44 10.08 -3.19
N PRO A 119 16.49 9.82 -3.98
CA PRO A 119 16.40 9.90 -5.44
C PRO A 119 15.29 9.03 -6.02
N ALA A 120 14.58 9.53 -7.04
CA ALA A 120 13.39 8.89 -7.61
C ALA A 120 13.62 7.42 -8.04
N HIS A 121 14.79 7.09 -8.55
CA HIS A 121 15.10 5.74 -9.07
C HIS A 121 15.26 4.67 -7.99
N ILE A 122 15.54 5.05 -6.72
CA ILE A 122 15.70 4.11 -5.61
C ILE A 122 14.52 4.12 -4.62
N ARG A 123 13.58 5.08 -4.70
CA ARG A 123 12.40 5.16 -3.81
C ARG A 123 11.62 3.84 -3.75
N PRO A 124 11.32 3.15 -4.87
CA PRO A 124 10.60 1.89 -4.80
C PRO A 124 11.30 0.80 -3.97
N THR A 125 12.62 0.83 -3.91
CA THR A 125 13.41 -0.13 -3.13
C THR A 125 13.37 0.17 -1.63
N THR A 126 13.32 1.46 -1.26
CA THR A 126 13.32 1.86 0.16
C THR A 126 11.98 1.62 0.85
N THR A 127 10.90 1.38 0.10
CA THR A 127 9.56 1.08 0.65
C THR A 127 9.39 -0.37 1.11
N VAL A 128 10.35 -1.25 0.84
CA VAL A 128 10.20 -2.72 0.97
C VAL A 128 9.66 -3.15 2.35
N LEU A 129 10.28 -2.69 3.43
CA LEU A 129 9.87 -3.07 4.78
C LEU A 129 8.49 -2.52 5.16
N LEU A 130 8.22 -1.25 4.80
CA LEU A 130 6.91 -0.65 5.03
C LEU A 130 5.83 -1.35 4.21
N THR A 131 6.12 -1.68 2.95
CA THR A 131 5.19 -2.39 2.06
C THR A 131 4.85 -3.77 2.61
N PHE A 132 5.80 -4.48 3.21
CA PHE A 132 5.53 -5.77 3.85
C PHE A 132 4.55 -5.63 5.01
N GLY A 133 4.85 -4.77 5.99
CA GLY A 133 3.96 -4.49 7.12
C GLY A 133 2.58 -3.98 6.67
N TRP A 134 2.56 -3.10 5.68
CA TRP A 134 1.32 -2.55 5.12
C TRP A 134 0.48 -3.62 4.41
N SER A 135 1.09 -4.51 3.64
CA SER A 135 0.40 -5.63 2.98
C SER A 135 -0.24 -6.57 4.00
N THR A 136 0.47 -6.85 5.11
CA THR A 136 -0.08 -7.63 6.23
C THR A 136 -1.29 -6.95 6.84
N TYR A 137 -1.18 -5.65 7.16
CA TYR A 137 -2.28 -4.85 7.73
C TYR A 137 -3.51 -4.82 6.81
N ILE A 138 -3.34 -4.52 5.53
CA ILE A 138 -4.46 -4.48 4.55
C ILE A 138 -5.08 -5.86 4.36
N SER A 139 -4.27 -6.93 4.34
CA SER A 139 -4.80 -8.29 4.22
C SER A 139 -5.65 -8.68 5.43
N HIS A 140 -5.16 -8.39 6.63
CA HIS A 140 -5.89 -8.61 7.88
C HIS A 140 -7.20 -7.80 7.93
N THR A 141 -7.14 -6.49 7.64
CA THR A 141 -8.32 -5.62 7.60
C THR A 141 -9.36 -6.11 6.60
N ALA A 142 -8.95 -6.49 5.39
CA ALA A 142 -9.85 -6.96 4.34
C ALA A 142 -10.61 -8.24 4.71
N HIS A 143 -10.08 -9.09 5.57
CA HIS A 143 -10.70 -10.34 5.96
C HIS A 143 -11.46 -10.28 7.30
N ASN A 144 -11.12 -9.31 8.17
CA ASN A 144 -11.80 -9.11 9.45
C ASN A 144 -12.92 -8.05 9.40
N SER A 145 -13.12 -7.38 8.28
CA SER A 145 -14.22 -6.41 8.06
C SER A 145 -15.53 -7.07 7.60
N ARG A 146 -15.63 -8.41 7.71
CA ARG A 146 -16.81 -9.18 7.28
C ARG A 146 -17.74 -9.47 8.43
#